data_fb7d0cd640301e7eac9704a49aa32b50
#
_entry.id   fb7d0cd640301e7eac9704a49aa32b50
#
_cell.length_a   1.000
_cell.length_b   1.000
_cell.length_c   1.000
_cell.angle_alpha   90.00
_cell.angle_beta   90.00
_cell.angle_gamma   90.00
#
_symmetry.space_group_name_H-M   'P 1'
#
loop_
_entity.id
_entity.type
_entity.pdbx_description
1 polymer ?
#
loop_
_entity_poly.entity_id
_entity_poly.type
_entity_poly.pdbx_seq_one_letter_code
_entity_poly.pdbx_strand_id
1 'polypeptide(L)'
;MSTPTPPRDNGAQAKPWYKYPWPWLLMAGPAIVVAAGFYTYYLAATRNNPSLVTDDYYREGKNIALQMERDQEAERQQIRAELLVSPDNSRAKILLSGNIEPDVPLKLLWLHPARSEYDQTVAMQRQGSAAAAANRVEYAADFQALRPADHWYVRLEDSAGKWRVQGIWYPKRGNSLSLVPMPQPAAPNPPKAKQ
;
A
#
# COMPACT_ATOMS: atom_id res chain seq x y z
N MET A 1 -90.84 38.66 -18.97
CA MET A 1 -89.65 38.67 -18.14
C MET A 1 -88.76 37.46 -18.51
N SER A 2 -87.74 37.72 -19.35
CA SER A 2 -86.82 36.63 -19.84
C SER A 2 -85.60 36.68 -18.96
N THR A 3 -85.37 35.53 -18.25
CA THR A 3 -84.18 35.34 -17.45
C THR A 3 -82.96 35.12 -18.36
N PRO A 4 -81.85 35.79 -18.21
CA PRO A 4 -80.64 35.53 -18.98
C PRO A 4 -80.00 34.23 -18.53
N THR A 5 -79.71 33.31 -19.49
CA THR A 5 -78.95 32.07 -19.34
C THR A 5 -77.50 32.44 -19.01
N PRO A 6 -76.90 31.86 -17.96
CA PRO A 6 -75.46 32.11 -17.70
C PRO A 6 -74.60 31.47 -18.75
N PRO A 7 -73.43 32.10 -19.08
CA PRO A 7 -72.52 31.55 -20.10
C PRO A 7 -71.97 30.19 -19.62
N ARG A 8 -72.01 29.17 -20.55
CA ARG A 8 -71.37 27.91 -20.35
C ARG A 8 -69.86 28.14 -20.32
N ASP A 9 -69.31 27.93 -19.20
CA ASP A 9 -67.85 27.86 -19.01
C ASP A 9 -67.32 26.67 -19.82
N ASN A 10 -66.71 26.94 -20.94
CA ASN A 10 -66.02 25.95 -21.71
C ASN A 10 -64.78 25.54 -20.92
N GLY A 11 -64.92 24.51 -20.08
CA GLY A 11 -63.84 23.96 -19.28
C GLY A 11 -62.62 23.67 -20.17
N ALA A 12 -61.70 24.62 -20.17
CA ALA A 12 -60.41 24.42 -20.76
C ALA A 12 -59.83 23.18 -20.06
N GLN A 13 -59.75 22.09 -20.77
CA GLN A 13 -59.18 20.84 -20.27
C GLN A 13 -57.76 21.16 -19.75
N ALA A 14 -57.64 21.26 -18.42
CA ALA A 14 -56.37 21.52 -17.74
C ALA A 14 -55.38 20.45 -18.16
N LYS A 15 -54.33 20.88 -18.83
CA LYS A 15 -53.26 19.94 -19.23
C LYS A 15 -52.78 19.18 -17.97
N PRO A 16 -52.60 17.86 -18.06
CA PRO A 16 -52.14 17.06 -16.91
C PRO A 16 -50.82 17.62 -16.41
N TRP A 17 -50.63 17.64 -15.09
CA TRP A 17 -49.51 18.26 -14.36
C TRP A 17 -48.12 17.87 -14.91
N TYR A 18 -47.95 16.64 -15.40
CA TYR A 18 -46.67 16.17 -15.97
C TYR A 18 -46.29 16.83 -17.30
N LYS A 19 -47.22 17.52 -17.96
CA LYS A 19 -46.92 18.27 -19.21
C LYS A 19 -46.38 19.67 -18.93
N TYR A 20 -46.31 20.09 -17.69
CA TYR A 20 -45.71 21.37 -17.33
C TYR A 20 -44.20 21.18 -17.02
N PRO A 21 -43.30 22.09 -17.41
CA PRO A 21 -41.87 21.92 -17.17
C PRO A 21 -41.45 22.16 -15.72
N TRP A 22 -42.22 22.95 -14.97
CA TRP A 22 -41.84 23.33 -13.60
C TRP A 22 -41.78 22.17 -12.59
N PRO A 23 -42.64 21.13 -12.60
CA PRO A 23 -42.48 20.00 -11.69
C PRO A 23 -41.20 19.21 -11.96
N TRP A 24 -40.82 19.08 -13.22
CA TRP A 24 -39.57 18.42 -13.62
C TRP A 24 -38.33 19.18 -13.18
N LEU A 25 -38.40 20.53 -13.27
CA LEU A 25 -37.31 21.37 -12.78
C LEU A 25 -37.14 21.29 -11.27
N LEU A 26 -38.23 21.15 -10.53
CA LEU A 26 -38.22 20.95 -9.09
C LEU A 26 -37.63 19.57 -8.71
N MET A 27 -37.92 18.53 -9.48
CA MET A 27 -37.41 17.18 -9.29
C MET A 27 -35.93 17.02 -9.77
N ALA A 28 -35.44 17.92 -10.61
CA ALA A 28 -34.08 17.86 -11.13
C ALA A 28 -33.03 17.95 -10.01
N GLY A 29 -33.24 18.77 -8.99
CA GLY A 29 -32.33 18.91 -7.84
C GLY A 29 -32.10 17.58 -7.10
N PRO A 30 -33.15 16.95 -6.56
CA PRO A 30 -33.03 15.63 -5.94
C PRO A 30 -32.45 14.56 -6.87
N ALA A 31 -32.84 14.55 -8.16
CA ALA A 31 -32.35 13.59 -9.13
C ALA A 31 -30.84 13.70 -9.36
N ILE A 32 -30.29 14.92 -9.42
CA ILE A 32 -28.86 15.17 -9.55
C ILE A 32 -28.12 14.66 -8.31
N VAL A 33 -28.64 14.87 -7.11
CA VAL A 33 -28.02 14.40 -5.86
C VAL A 33 -27.96 12.88 -5.83
N VAL A 34 -29.05 12.21 -6.22
CA VAL A 34 -29.10 10.75 -6.31
C VAL A 34 -28.10 10.21 -7.32
N ALA A 35 -28.04 10.83 -8.51
CA ALA A 35 -27.06 10.43 -9.54
C ALA A 35 -25.62 10.64 -9.08
N ALA A 36 -25.33 11.76 -8.42
CA ALA A 36 -24.01 12.03 -7.83
C ALA A 36 -23.66 11.02 -6.71
N GLY A 37 -24.65 10.63 -5.90
CA GLY A 37 -24.49 9.60 -4.87
C GLY A 37 -24.11 8.22 -5.45
N PHE A 38 -24.82 7.80 -6.50
CA PHE A 38 -24.47 6.55 -7.22
C PHE A 38 -23.10 6.62 -7.88
N TYR A 39 -22.74 7.76 -8.46
CA TYR A 39 -21.41 7.97 -9.03
C TYR A 39 -20.30 7.87 -7.97
N THR A 40 -20.49 8.49 -6.82
CA THR A 40 -19.57 8.40 -5.70
C THR A 40 -19.46 6.97 -5.17
N TYR A 41 -20.59 6.27 -5.04
CA TYR A 41 -20.61 4.85 -4.66
C TYR A 41 -19.85 3.98 -5.67
N TYR A 42 -20.08 4.21 -6.96
CA TYR A 42 -19.36 3.50 -8.03
C TYR A 42 -17.84 3.74 -7.95
N LEU A 43 -17.43 4.99 -7.74
CA LEU A 43 -16.01 5.32 -7.55
C LEU A 43 -15.41 4.65 -6.31
N ALA A 44 -16.14 4.62 -5.21
CA ALA A 44 -15.70 3.94 -3.99
C ALA A 44 -15.60 2.42 -4.17
N ALA A 45 -16.53 1.81 -4.90
CA ALA A 45 -16.56 0.38 -5.15
C ALA A 45 -15.50 -0.09 -6.17
N THR A 46 -15.19 0.75 -7.18
CA THR A 46 -14.23 0.39 -8.24
C THR A 46 -12.80 0.79 -7.90
N ARG A 47 -12.59 1.81 -7.09
CA ARG A 47 -11.28 2.07 -6.49
C ARG A 47 -11.14 1.11 -5.34
N ASN A 48 -10.44 0.00 -5.59
CA ASN A 48 -9.99 -0.94 -4.57
C ASN A 48 -9.18 -0.17 -3.51
N ASN A 49 -9.88 0.43 -2.59
CA ASN A 49 -9.32 0.93 -1.35
C ASN A 49 -9.73 -0.08 -0.27
N PRO A 50 -8.90 -1.05 0.10
CA PRO A 50 -9.24 -2.05 1.10
C PRO A 50 -9.25 -1.50 2.54
N SER A 51 -9.40 -0.19 2.71
CA SER A 51 -9.17 0.47 3.98
C SER A 51 -10.43 1.05 4.61
N LEU A 52 -11.47 0.25 4.81
CA LEU A 52 -12.55 0.64 5.76
C LEU A 52 -13.36 -0.58 6.20
N VAL A 53 -12.71 -1.53 6.86
CA VAL A 53 -13.42 -2.55 7.61
C VAL A 53 -12.80 -2.65 9.00
N THR A 54 -13.59 -2.53 10.00
CA THR A 54 -13.26 -2.58 11.44
C THR A 54 -12.50 -3.87 11.83
N ASP A 55 -12.54 -4.89 11.00
CA ASP A 55 -11.77 -6.13 11.13
C ASP A 55 -10.27 -5.96 10.83
N ASP A 56 -9.88 -4.93 10.10
CA ASP A 56 -8.48 -4.67 9.77
C ASP A 56 -7.69 -4.15 10.98
N TYR A 57 -8.34 -3.49 11.94
CA TYR A 57 -7.64 -2.94 13.10
C TYR A 57 -7.02 -4.04 13.98
N TYR A 58 -7.72 -5.16 14.13
CA TYR A 58 -7.20 -6.30 14.89
C TYR A 58 -6.12 -7.06 14.09
N ARG A 59 -6.27 -7.16 12.78
CA ARG A 59 -5.27 -7.71 11.87
C ARG A 59 -4.04 -6.82 11.76
N GLU A 60 -4.23 -5.51 11.72
CA GLU A 60 -3.15 -4.51 11.68
C GLU A 60 -2.30 -4.56 12.95
N GLY A 61 -2.94 -4.61 14.14
CA GLY A 61 -2.23 -4.79 15.41
C GLY A 61 -1.43 -6.10 15.47
N LYS A 62 -2.01 -7.20 15.01
CA LYS A 62 -1.32 -8.50 14.93
C LYS A 62 -0.18 -8.48 13.90
N ASN A 63 -0.38 -7.83 12.77
CA ASN A 63 0.65 -7.67 11.75
C ASN A 63 1.81 -6.81 12.24
N ILE A 64 1.55 -5.75 13.00
CA ILE A 64 2.58 -4.91 13.60
C ILE A 64 3.40 -5.73 14.61
N ALA A 65 2.74 -6.51 15.49
CA ALA A 65 3.43 -7.36 16.45
C ALA A 65 4.33 -8.39 15.78
N LEU A 66 3.82 -9.09 14.75
CA LEU A 66 4.61 -10.04 13.96
C LEU A 66 5.78 -9.37 13.22
N GLN A 67 5.59 -8.14 12.76
CA GLN A 67 6.65 -7.38 12.12
C GLN A 67 7.75 -7.00 13.11
N MET A 68 7.36 -6.60 14.34
CA MET A 68 8.31 -6.31 15.42
C MET A 68 9.11 -7.54 15.84
N GLU A 69 8.48 -8.71 15.92
CA GLU A 69 9.18 -9.97 16.22
C GLU A 69 10.25 -10.31 15.16
N ARG A 70 9.94 -10.09 13.88
CA ARG A 70 10.90 -10.31 12.78
C ARG A 70 12.07 -9.35 12.82
N ASP A 71 11.82 -8.09 13.15
CA ASP A 71 12.87 -7.09 13.30
C ASP A 71 13.77 -7.39 14.51
N GLN A 72 13.17 -7.83 15.63
CA GLN A 72 13.92 -8.27 16.82
C GLN A 72 14.78 -9.51 16.55
N GLU A 73 14.25 -10.46 15.77
CA GLU A 73 15.01 -11.66 15.43
C GLU A 73 16.20 -11.30 14.53
N ALA A 74 16.00 -10.40 13.56
CA ALA A 74 17.08 -9.88 12.73
C ALA A 74 18.16 -9.16 13.58
N GLU A 75 17.76 -8.42 14.61
CA GLU A 75 18.69 -7.76 15.53
C GLU A 75 19.43 -8.78 16.39
N ARG A 76 18.76 -9.78 16.95
CA ARG A 76 19.36 -10.88 17.75
C ARG A 76 20.42 -11.65 16.96
N GLN A 77 20.13 -11.92 15.70
CA GLN A 77 21.05 -12.63 14.79
C GLN A 77 22.08 -11.70 14.16
N GLN A 78 22.06 -10.42 14.49
CA GLN A 78 22.94 -9.37 13.95
C GLN A 78 22.91 -9.33 12.41
N ILE A 79 21.74 -9.57 11.82
CA ILE A 79 21.57 -9.59 10.37
C ILE A 79 21.72 -8.18 9.83
N ARG A 80 22.60 -8.01 8.87
CA ARG A 80 22.83 -6.80 8.10
C ARG A 80 23.00 -7.20 6.63
N ALA A 81 22.49 -6.41 5.73
CA ALA A 81 22.66 -6.65 4.32
C ALA A 81 23.10 -5.39 3.59
N GLU A 82 24.04 -5.55 2.68
CA GLU A 82 24.49 -4.51 1.78
C GLU A 82 23.95 -4.83 0.39
N LEU A 83 23.08 -3.96 -0.11
CA LEU A 83 22.46 -4.08 -1.41
C LEU A 83 23.24 -3.23 -2.42
N LEU A 84 23.56 -3.83 -3.56
CA LEU A 84 24.14 -3.18 -4.72
C LEU A 84 23.19 -3.35 -5.90
N VAL A 85 22.77 -2.25 -6.49
CA VAL A 85 21.88 -2.23 -7.66
C VAL A 85 22.69 -1.97 -8.91
N SER A 86 22.39 -2.69 -9.99
CA SER A 86 23.06 -2.45 -11.29
C SER A 86 22.66 -1.09 -11.87
N PRO A 87 23.50 -0.48 -12.72
CA PRO A 87 23.21 0.83 -13.31
C PRO A 87 21.92 0.88 -14.16
N ASP A 88 21.52 -0.25 -14.70
CA ASP A 88 20.29 -0.43 -15.49
C ASP A 88 19.05 -0.72 -14.63
N ASN A 89 19.21 -0.77 -13.28
CA ASN A 89 18.15 -1.06 -12.32
C ASN A 89 17.38 -2.36 -12.59
N SER A 90 18.05 -3.37 -13.12
CA SER A 90 17.45 -4.68 -13.45
C SER A 90 18.03 -5.85 -12.66
N ARG A 91 19.14 -5.62 -11.95
CA ARG A 91 19.82 -6.63 -11.13
C ARG A 91 20.19 -6.08 -9.77
N ALA A 92 20.04 -6.92 -8.75
CA ALA A 92 20.52 -6.64 -7.40
C ALA A 92 21.48 -7.72 -6.94
N LYS A 93 22.52 -7.30 -6.25
CA LYS A 93 23.47 -8.13 -5.52
C LYS A 93 23.39 -7.76 -4.05
N ILE A 94 23.31 -8.76 -3.17
CA ILE A 94 23.24 -8.58 -1.72
C ILE A 94 24.41 -9.31 -1.07
N LEU A 95 25.11 -8.59 -0.21
CA LEU A 95 26.09 -9.13 0.71
C LEU A 95 25.41 -9.21 2.09
N LEU A 96 25.02 -10.41 2.48
CA LEU A 96 24.35 -10.69 3.74
C LEU A 96 25.37 -11.08 4.79
N SER A 97 25.31 -10.46 5.96
CA SER A 97 26.16 -10.77 7.13
C SER A 97 25.30 -11.01 8.37
N GLY A 98 25.76 -11.84 9.29
CA GLY A 98 25.05 -12.18 10.51
C GLY A 98 25.13 -13.67 10.81
N ASN A 99 24.46 -14.09 11.89
CA ASN A 99 24.36 -15.49 12.29
C ASN A 99 23.19 -16.17 11.57
N ILE A 100 23.40 -16.50 10.29
CA ILE A 100 22.36 -16.98 9.39
C ILE A 100 22.65 -18.44 9.05
N GLU A 101 21.61 -19.27 9.03
CA GLU A 101 21.70 -20.63 8.51
C GLU A 101 22.12 -20.58 7.03
N PRO A 102 23.06 -21.44 6.62
CA PRO A 102 23.41 -21.56 5.21
C PRO A 102 22.19 -22.02 4.39
N ASP A 103 22.04 -21.47 3.18
CA ASP A 103 20.99 -21.82 2.21
C ASP A 103 19.54 -21.39 2.53
N VAL A 104 19.38 -20.33 3.33
CA VAL A 104 18.05 -19.75 3.55
C VAL A 104 17.54 -19.10 2.26
N PRO A 105 16.36 -19.50 1.76
CA PRO A 105 15.75 -18.83 0.61
C PRO A 105 15.29 -17.43 1.00
N LEU A 106 15.73 -16.43 0.26
CA LEU A 106 15.47 -15.01 0.52
C LEU A 106 14.54 -14.42 -0.52
N LYS A 107 13.74 -13.45 -0.08
CA LYS A 107 12.90 -12.61 -0.94
C LYS A 107 13.30 -11.15 -0.79
N LEU A 108 13.52 -10.52 -1.93
CA LEU A 108 13.75 -9.08 -2.02
C LEU A 108 12.47 -8.42 -2.51
N LEU A 109 11.96 -7.47 -1.74
CA LEU A 109 10.77 -6.71 -2.05
C LEU A 109 11.16 -5.28 -2.39
N TRP A 110 10.73 -4.83 -3.56
CA TRP A 110 10.80 -3.45 -4.00
C TRP A 110 9.41 -2.84 -3.88
N LEU A 111 9.24 -1.85 -3.02
CA LEU A 111 7.95 -1.22 -2.76
C LEU A 111 7.98 0.23 -3.22
N HIS A 112 7.09 0.58 -4.13
CA HIS A 112 7.00 1.93 -4.68
C HIS A 112 6.26 2.86 -3.72
N PRO A 113 6.74 4.09 -3.46
CA PRO A 113 6.18 4.97 -2.43
C PRO A 113 4.74 5.41 -2.65
N ALA A 114 4.23 5.34 -3.90
CA ALA A 114 2.91 5.87 -4.24
C ALA A 114 2.01 4.88 -4.99
N ARG A 115 2.55 3.80 -5.55
CA ARG A 115 1.81 2.90 -6.45
C ARG A 115 2.22 1.45 -6.24
N SER A 116 1.38 0.69 -5.56
CA SER A 116 1.60 -0.74 -5.32
C SER A 116 1.62 -1.59 -6.59
N GLU A 117 1.08 -1.09 -7.70
CA GLU A 117 1.15 -1.76 -9.00
C GLU A 117 2.57 -1.92 -9.55
N TYR A 118 3.53 -1.14 -9.01
CA TYR A 118 4.95 -1.21 -9.40
C TYR A 118 5.79 -2.01 -8.39
N ASP A 119 5.18 -2.53 -7.36
CA ASP A 119 5.86 -3.37 -6.38
C ASP A 119 6.33 -4.66 -7.03
N GLN A 120 7.54 -5.08 -6.67
CA GLN A 120 8.11 -6.32 -7.17
C GLN A 120 8.62 -7.15 -6.01
N THR A 121 8.34 -8.45 -6.06
CA THR A 121 8.91 -9.43 -5.14
C THR A 121 9.75 -10.41 -5.93
N VAL A 122 11.01 -10.54 -5.56
CA VAL A 122 11.99 -11.34 -6.30
C VAL A 122 12.64 -12.35 -5.37
N ALA A 123 12.69 -13.61 -5.80
CA ALA A 123 13.45 -14.63 -5.10
C ALA A 123 14.96 -14.43 -5.36
N MET A 124 15.75 -14.40 -4.30
CA MET A 124 17.20 -14.25 -4.39
C MET A 124 17.86 -15.60 -4.58
N GLN A 125 18.87 -15.65 -5.43
CA GLN A 125 19.68 -16.84 -5.67
C GLN A 125 21.03 -16.66 -5.03
N ARG A 126 21.46 -17.66 -4.24
CA ARG A 126 22.80 -17.68 -3.66
C ARG A 126 23.85 -17.78 -4.76
N GLN A 127 24.83 -16.93 -4.69
CA GLN A 127 25.97 -16.94 -5.59
C GLN A 127 27.17 -17.59 -4.90
N GLY A 128 27.60 -18.76 -5.40
CA GLY A 128 28.84 -19.45 -5.11
C GLY A 128 29.29 -19.62 -3.64
N SER A 129 30.16 -20.57 -3.41
CA SER A 129 30.75 -20.87 -2.09
C SER A 129 31.95 -19.99 -1.72
N ALA A 130 32.33 -19.01 -2.53
CA ALA A 130 33.63 -18.35 -2.43
C ALA A 130 33.75 -17.27 -1.36
N ALA A 131 32.67 -16.80 -0.76
CA ALA A 131 32.69 -15.76 0.25
C ALA A 131 32.49 -16.27 1.70
N ALA A 132 32.61 -17.57 1.94
CA ALA A 132 32.59 -18.14 3.29
C ALA A 132 33.76 -17.68 4.20
N ALA A 133 34.68 -16.90 3.66
CA ALA A 133 35.87 -16.44 4.37
C ALA A 133 35.62 -15.33 5.40
N ALA A 134 34.41 -14.77 5.55
CA ALA A 134 34.15 -13.66 6.47
C ALA A 134 32.71 -13.62 7.02
N ASN A 135 32.04 -14.74 7.19
CA ASN A 135 30.64 -14.76 7.68
C ASN A 135 29.67 -13.93 6.78
N ARG A 136 29.98 -13.83 5.49
CA ARG A 136 29.20 -13.09 4.49
C ARG A 136 28.74 -14.03 3.39
N VAL A 137 27.47 -13.96 3.04
CA VAL A 137 26.86 -14.75 1.97
C VAL A 137 26.40 -13.81 0.87
N GLU A 138 26.75 -14.13 -0.37
CA GLU A 138 26.36 -13.33 -1.53
C GLU A 138 25.11 -13.95 -2.17
N TYR A 139 24.15 -13.08 -2.45
CA TYR A 139 22.93 -13.38 -3.19
C TYR A 139 22.79 -12.41 -4.37
N ALA A 140 22.19 -12.87 -5.45
CA ALA A 140 21.83 -12.03 -6.57
C ALA A 140 20.44 -12.38 -7.10
N ALA A 141 19.80 -11.40 -7.73
CA ALA A 141 18.55 -11.60 -8.43
C ALA A 141 18.45 -10.63 -9.60
N ASP A 142 17.83 -11.12 -10.66
CA ASP A 142 17.39 -10.31 -11.79
C ASP A 142 15.91 -9.99 -11.60
N PHE A 143 15.51 -8.76 -11.95
CA PHE A 143 14.14 -8.30 -11.82
C PHE A 143 13.79 -7.33 -12.94
N GLN A 144 12.52 -7.00 -13.07
CA GLN A 144 12.09 -6.04 -14.06
C GLN A 144 12.64 -4.65 -13.72
N ALA A 145 13.23 -3.94 -14.70
CA ALA A 145 13.83 -2.64 -14.49
C ALA A 145 12.87 -1.71 -13.72
N LEU A 146 13.36 -1.16 -12.62
CA LEU A 146 12.57 -0.30 -11.75
C LEU A 146 12.15 0.98 -12.46
N ARG A 147 10.91 1.36 -12.29
CA ARG A 147 10.42 2.63 -12.81
C ARG A 147 11.08 3.82 -12.12
N PRO A 148 11.25 4.96 -12.81
CA PRO A 148 11.79 6.15 -12.19
C PRO A 148 10.94 6.59 -10.99
N ALA A 149 11.59 6.68 -9.83
CA ALA A 149 11.00 7.19 -8.59
C ALA A 149 12.07 7.95 -7.80
N ASP A 150 11.65 8.84 -6.90
CA ASP A 150 12.60 9.56 -6.05
C ASP A 150 13.27 8.63 -5.04
N HIS A 151 12.55 7.65 -4.57
CA HIS A 151 13.07 6.61 -3.67
C HIS A 151 12.24 5.33 -3.79
N TRP A 152 12.80 4.23 -3.29
CA TRP A 152 12.17 2.93 -3.17
C TRP A 152 12.34 2.40 -1.75
N TYR A 153 11.28 1.84 -1.17
CA TYR A 153 11.41 1.05 0.04
C TYR A 153 11.87 -0.34 -0.34
N VAL A 154 12.96 -0.76 0.26
CA VAL A 154 13.58 -2.06 -0.02
C VAL A 154 13.51 -2.90 1.23
N ARG A 155 13.05 -4.13 1.08
CA ARG A 155 12.93 -5.07 2.17
C ARG A 155 13.49 -6.42 1.75
N LEU A 156 14.34 -6.98 2.58
CA LEU A 156 14.84 -8.33 2.45
C LEU A 156 14.26 -9.18 3.57
N GLU A 157 13.66 -10.30 3.20
CA GLU A 157 12.99 -11.21 4.14
C GLU A 157 13.46 -12.64 3.90
N ASP A 158 13.51 -13.41 4.98
CA ASP A 158 13.51 -14.88 4.90
C ASP A 158 12.18 -15.36 4.31
N SER A 159 12.22 -16.31 3.39
CA SER A 159 11.00 -16.90 2.80
C SER A 159 10.10 -17.58 3.83
N ALA A 160 10.65 -18.07 4.96
CA ALA A 160 9.89 -18.57 6.10
C ALA A 160 9.33 -17.45 6.99
N GLY A 161 9.72 -16.19 6.75
CA GLY A 161 9.23 -15.04 7.49
C GLY A 161 9.75 -14.93 8.92
N LYS A 162 10.91 -15.52 9.23
CA LYS A 162 11.50 -15.49 10.58
C LYS A 162 12.10 -14.12 10.90
N TRP A 163 12.74 -13.49 9.94
CA TRP A 163 13.40 -12.19 10.11
C TRP A 163 13.25 -11.30 8.87
N ARG A 164 13.49 -10.01 9.05
CA ARG A 164 13.53 -9.04 7.95
C ARG A 164 14.50 -7.90 8.24
N VAL A 165 15.06 -7.34 7.17
CA VAL A 165 15.81 -6.08 7.19
C VAL A 165 15.31 -5.18 6.08
N GLN A 166 15.40 -3.87 6.27
CA GLN A 166 14.83 -2.92 5.33
C GLN A 166 15.63 -1.62 5.25
N GLY A 167 15.38 -0.85 4.20
CA GLY A 167 16.00 0.45 3.99
C GLY A 167 15.29 1.24 2.90
N ILE A 168 15.72 2.46 2.67
CA ILE A 168 15.19 3.34 1.63
C ILE A 168 16.31 3.61 0.63
N TRP A 169 16.11 3.16 -0.59
CA TRP A 169 17.05 3.40 -1.67
C TRP A 169 16.68 4.67 -2.44
N TYR A 170 17.67 5.53 -2.62
CA TYR A 170 17.55 6.75 -3.40
C TYR A 170 18.42 6.63 -4.66
N PRO A 171 17.86 6.38 -5.86
CA PRO A 171 18.62 6.22 -7.09
C PRO A 171 19.60 7.36 -7.38
N LYS A 172 19.21 8.59 -7.01
CA LYS A 172 20.04 9.80 -7.20
C LYS A 172 21.26 9.87 -6.26
N ARG A 173 21.30 9.07 -5.19
CA ARG A 173 22.39 9.09 -4.19
C ARG A 173 23.41 7.98 -4.40
N GLY A 174 23.16 7.07 -5.32
CA GLY A 174 24.07 5.97 -5.63
C GLY A 174 23.37 4.62 -5.72
N ASN A 175 24.16 3.61 -6.04
CA ASN A 175 23.68 2.26 -6.32
C ASN A 175 23.79 1.30 -5.12
N SER A 176 24.19 1.79 -3.96
CA SER A 176 24.34 0.99 -2.74
C SER A 176 23.36 1.40 -1.66
N LEU A 177 22.94 0.44 -0.85
CA LEU A 177 22.04 0.63 0.29
C LEU A 177 22.38 -0.36 1.39
N SER A 178 22.48 0.12 2.63
CA SER A 178 22.54 -0.74 3.81
C SER A 178 21.13 -1.04 4.31
N LEU A 179 20.80 -2.32 4.41
CA LEU A 179 19.55 -2.82 4.97
C LEU A 179 19.79 -3.26 6.42
N VAL A 180 18.98 -2.74 7.31
CA VAL A 180 19.08 -2.99 8.75
C VAL A 180 17.71 -3.35 9.32
N PRO A 181 17.64 -4.03 10.48
CA PRO A 181 16.39 -4.17 11.20
C PRO A 181 15.82 -2.79 11.54
N MET A 182 14.50 -2.66 11.56
CA MET A 182 13.88 -1.39 11.94
C MET A 182 14.18 -1.10 13.41
N PRO A 183 14.74 0.06 13.76
CA PRO A 183 14.95 0.40 15.17
C PRO A 183 13.60 0.43 15.88
N GLN A 184 13.49 -0.32 16.97
CA GLN A 184 12.31 -0.26 17.82
C GLN A 184 12.15 1.17 18.35
N PRO A 185 10.92 1.71 18.41
CA PRO A 185 10.67 2.85 19.27
C PRO A 185 11.06 2.45 20.68
N ALA A 186 11.92 3.25 21.32
CA ALA A 186 12.34 3.00 22.69
C ALA A 186 11.11 2.73 23.56
N ALA A 187 11.10 1.60 24.28
CA ALA A 187 10.02 1.29 25.20
C ALA A 187 9.76 2.51 26.09
N PRO A 188 8.52 2.91 26.31
CA PRO A 188 8.23 4.02 27.22
C PRO A 188 8.86 3.73 28.56
N ASN A 189 9.69 4.67 29.01
CA ASN A 189 10.41 4.55 30.28
C ASN A 189 9.38 4.20 31.37
N PRO A 190 9.58 3.13 32.17
CA PRO A 190 8.65 2.81 33.22
C PRO A 190 8.50 4.03 34.15
N PRO A 191 7.28 4.34 34.60
CA PRO A 191 7.07 5.49 35.48
C PRO A 191 7.97 5.35 36.70
N LYS A 192 8.81 6.37 36.96
CA LYS A 192 9.66 6.41 38.15
C LYS A 192 8.76 6.20 39.36
N ALA A 193 8.98 5.09 40.11
CA ALA A 193 8.32 4.85 41.35
C ALA A 193 8.60 6.06 42.26
N LYS A 194 7.52 6.73 42.66
CA LYS A 194 7.64 7.79 43.69
C LYS A 194 8.04 7.11 44.99
N GLN A 195 9.25 7.44 45.45
CA GLN A 195 9.66 7.18 46.83
C GLN A 195 8.94 8.17 47.73
#